data_ba9cc987e1df11d195214ab961d0a86f
#
_entry.id   ba9cc987e1df11d195214ab961d0a86f
#
_cell.length_a   1.000
_cell.length_b   1.000
_cell.length_c   1.000
_cell.angle_alpha   90.00
_cell.angle_beta   90.00
_cell.angle_gamma   90.00
#
_symmetry.space_group_name_H-M   'P 1'
#
loop_
_entity.id
_entity.type
_entity.pdbx_description
1 polymer ?
#
loop_
_entity_poly.entity_id
_entity_poly.type
_entity_poly.pdbx_seq_one_letter_code
_entity_poly.pdbx_strand_id
1 'polypeptide(L)'
;MNIETTIVDISCAMIQAELPAPVIFGDWIMKHREFVVVRVTTSSGHHGWAFTLTRDGVVAEQILKTISNVYLGQSPDDRERLFRVASRRSLASHSAGVGLRGLSLVDLAVWDVAAKIQDVSIAVLRGGRNQAMPATAIIGYPPAQMGPVEIEKQVKDLSLSGWKRFKAPVGATPEISAARLRSARRAAPNAWIGCDAAWIYDDVDSAAAFVNSIDDVKLGWFEDVFPPGDAGLVRELRERTPVPIAMGDEQGGIYYPEALILAKAVDVVRIDLTCMGGITGGRLIIDRCLKAGVDFAPHMFAHVHSQVFSALGFPNVPIEWGVPWTGVDPYADSLKQPNIQEGLMLPFEEGPGFGDLVNKEWVLTQEVIDPNGILRLS
;
A
#
# COMPACT_ATOMS: atom_id res chain seq x y z
N MET A 1 -38.52 10.26 13.99
CA MET A 1 -37.25 10.26 14.68
C MET A 1 -36.26 9.55 13.72
N ASN A 2 -35.32 10.27 13.16
CA ASN A 2 -34.22 9.60 12.47
C ASN A 2 -33.45 8.81 13.52
N ILE A 3 -33.52 7.49 13.48
CA ILE A 3 -32.70 6.63 14.32
C ILE A 3 -31.26 6.81 13.79
N GLU A 4 -30.42 7.39 14.62
CA GLU A 4 -29.02 7.60 14.27
C GLU A 4 -28.36 6.23 13.99
N THR A 5 -27.74 6.08 12.82
CA THR A 5 -27.05 4.84 12.44
C THR A 5 -25.77 4.72 13.27
N THR A 6 -25.60 3.59 13.97
CA THR A 6 -24.44 3.31 14.81
C THR A 6 -23.71 2.05 14.36
N ILE A 7 -22.42 1.96 14.65
CA ILE A 7 -21.60 0.76 14.45
C ILE A 7 -21.99 -0.26 15.52
N VAL A 8 -22.48 -1.42 15.09
CA VAL A 8 -22.95 -2.48 16.01
C VAL A 8 -21.99 -3.67 16.10
N ASP A 9 -21.14 -3.86 15.08
CA ASP A 9 -20.15 -4.92 15.07
C ASP A 9 -18.90 -4.54 14.28
N ILE A 10 -17.74 -5.04 14.72
CA ILE A 10 -16.49 -5.04 13.98
C ILE A 10 -15.94 -6.47 14.07
N SER A 11 -15.94 -7.15 12.93
CA SER A 11 -15.44 -8.51 12.78
C SER A 11 -14.21 -8.55 11.90
N CYS A 12 -13.34 -9.52 12.15
CA CYS A 12 -12.07 -9.69 11.43
C CYS A 12 -11.85 -11.14 11.08
N ALA A 13 -11.14 -11.40 9.99
CA ALA A 13 -10.51 -12.67 9.70
C ALA A 13 -9.06 -12.46 9.28
N MET A 14 -8.19 -13.37 9.67
CA MET A 14 -6.86 -13.52 9.10
C MET A 14 -6.89 -14.67 8.11
N ILE A 15 -6.43 -14.44 6.90
CA ILE A 15 -6.46 -15.42 5.83
C ILE A 15 -5.07 -15.60 5.24
N GLN A 16 -4.75 -16.83 4.86
CA GLN A 16 -3.48 -17.19 4.28
C GLN A 16 -3.70 -17.65 2.83
N ALA A 17 -2.86 -17.17 1.94
CA ALA A 17 -2.84 -17.62 0.56
C ALA A 17 -1.43 -18.04 0.16
N GLU A 18 -1.31 -19.24 -0.39
CA GLU A 18 -0.05 -19.77 -0.90
C GLU A 18 0.44 -18.95 -2.09
N LEU A 19 1.73 -18.69 -2.13
CA LEU A 19 2.37 -18.08 -3.29
C LEU A 19 2.63 -19.14 -4.38
N PRO A 20 2.46 -18.81 -5.66
CA PRO A 20 2.77 -19.71 -6.76
C PRO A 20 4.23 -20.19 -6.75
N ALA A 21 5.12 -19.39 -6.19
CA ALA A 21 6.52 -19.70 -5.94
C ALA A 21 7.04 -18.89 -4.75
N PRO A 22 8.02 -19.41 -3.97
CA PRO A 22 8.58 -18.67 -2.85
C PRO A 22 9.20 -17.34 -3.29
N VAL A 23 8.94 -16.29 -2.52
CA VAL A 23 9.64 -15.00 -2.65
C VAL A 23 10.81 -15.00 -1.66
N ILE A 24 12.01 -14.72 -2.16
CA ILE A 24 13.26 -14.80 -1.38
C ILE A 24 13.94 -13.44 -1.39
N PHE A 25 14.18 -12.91 -0.18
CA PHE A 25 15.00 -11.71 0.06
C PHE A 25 16.08 -12.07 1.08
N GLY A 26 17.32 -12.29 0.61
CA GLY A 26 18.38 -12.79 1.47
C GLY A 26 18.00 -14.12 2.14
N ASP A 27 18.04 -14.15 3.46
CA ASP A 27 17.68 -15.33 4.28
C ASP A 27 16.18 -15.44 4.56
N TRP A 28 15.40 -14.43 4.19
CA TRP A 28 13.96 -14.45 4.36
C TRP A 28 13.26 -15.13 3.18
N ILE A 29 12.56 -16.24 3.48
CA ILE A 29 11.83 -17.04 2.49
C ILE A 29 10.34 -16.96 2.81
N MET A 30 9.58 -16.34 1.92
CA MET A 30 8.12 -16.23 2.03
C MET A 30 7.46 -17.27 1.11
N LYS A 31 6.66 -18.17 1.67
CA LYS A 31 5.92 -19.21 0.92
C LYS A 31 4.44 -18.91 0.77
N HIS A 32 3.91 -18.07 1.64
CA HIS A 32 2.52 -17.64 1.66
C HIS A 32 2.46 -16.14 1.98
N ARG A 33 1.31 -15.56 1.75
CA ARG A 33 0.96 -14.22 2.21
C ARG A 33 -0.21 -14.28 3.16
N GLU A 34 -0.09 -13.60 4.28
CA GLU A 34 -1.17 -13.42 5.22
C GLU A 34 -1.83 -12.06 5.04
N PHE A 35 -3.15 -12.06 5.14
CA PHE A 35 -3.97 -10.85 5.06
C PHE A 35 -4.93 -10.81 6.22
N VAL A 36 -5.27 -9.62 6.65
CA VAL A 36 -6.38 -9.38 7.55
C VAL A 36 -7.50 -8.68 6.79
N VAL A 37 -8.70 -9.19 6.95
CA VAL A 37 -9.94 -8.61 6.43
C VAL A 37 -10.76 -8.11 7.61
N VAL A 38 -11.29 -6.90 7.49
CA VAL A 38 -12.15 -6.26 8.50
C VAL A 38 -13.49 -5.95 7.89
N ARG A 39 -14.57 -6.26 8.63
CA ARG A 39 -15.93 -5.83 8.32
C ARG A 39 -16.48 -5.00 9.47
N VAL A 40 -16.97 -3.82 9.18
CA VAL A 40 -17.74 -2.97 10.07
C VAL A 40 -19.21 -3.08 9.71
N THR A 41 -20.08 -3.41 10.66
CA THR A 41 -21.52 -3.53 10.48
C THR A 41 -22.24 -2.43 11.25
N THR A 42 -23.27 -1.85 10.65
CA THR A 42 -24.07 -0.79 11.27
C THR A 42 -25.49 -1.24 11.60
N SER A 43 -26.16 -0.51 12.51
CA SER A 43 -27.57 -0.77 12.88
C SER A 43 -28.55 -0.65 11.72
N SER A 44 -28.16 0.02 10.63
CA SER A 44 -28.95 0.09 9.39
C SER A 44 -28.69 -1.08 8.42
N GLY A 45 -27.85 -2.05 8.80
CA GLY A 45 -27.54 -3.23 7.99
C GLY A 45 -26.50 -3.02 6.90
N HIS A 46 -25.88 -1.84 6.82
CA HIS A 46 -24.77 -1.60 5.89
C HIS A 46 -23.45 -2.17 6.42
N HIS A 47 -22.60 -2.59 5.48
CA HIS A 47 -21.28 -3.17 5.78
C HIS A 47 -20.18 -2.40 5.08
N GLY A 48 -19.14 -2.01 5.84
CA GLY A 48 -17.88 -1.51 5.30
C GLY A 48 -16.78 -2.55 5.38
N TRP A 49 -15.88 -2.57 4.38
CA TRP A 49 -14.84 -3.56 4.27
C TRP A 49 -13.47 -2.92 4.05
N ALA A 50 -12.44 -3.52 4.62
CA ALA A 50 -11.05 -3.20 4.34
C ALA A 50 -10.19 -4.46 4.49
N PHE A 51 -9.05 -4.49 3.81
CA PHE A 51 -8.06 -5.56 3.94
C PHE A 51 -6.65 -5.03 3.69
N THR A 52 -5.66 -5.70 4.25
CA THR A 52 -4.23 -5.47 3.99
C THR A 52 -3.40 -6.69 4.35
N LEU A 53 -2.12 -6.67 3.98
CA LEU A 53 -1.12 -7.63 4.44
C LEU A 53 -0.94 -7.52 5.97
N THR A 54 -0.80 -8.66 6.66
CA THR A 54 -0.53 -8.67 8.11
C THR A 54 0.95 -8.55 8.44
N ARG A 55 1.82 -8.98 7.54
CA ARG A 55 3.25 -9.19 7.80
C ARG A 55 3.48 -10.13 9.00
N ASP A 56 2.76 -11.24 9.03
CA ASP A 56 2.80 -12.28 10.07
C ASP A 56 2.45 -11.74 11.48
N GLY A 57 1.62 -10.68 11.52
CA GLY A 57 1.27 -9.98 12.75
C GLY A 57 -0.16 -10.22 13.23
N VAL A 58 -0.37 -10.15 14.54
CA VAL A 58 -1.67 -10.33 15.22
C VAL A 58 -2.64 -9.14 15.07
N VAL A 59 -2.81 -8.67 13.84
CA VAL A 59 -3.58 -7.45 13.54
C VAL A 59 -5.06 -7.59 13.93
N ALA A 60 -5.68 -8.73 13.63
CA ALA A 60 -7.09 -8.98 13.95
C ALA A 60 -7.34 -8.97 15.45
N GLU A 61 -6.47 -9.57 16.24
CA GLU A 61 -6.57 -9.54 17.70
C GLU A 61 -6.44 -8.12 18.26
N GLN A 62 -5.53 -7.32 17.70
CA GLN A 62 -5.37 -5.93 18.10
C GLN A 62 -6.62 -5.10 17.81
N ILE A 63 -7.27 -5.34 16.67
CA ILE A 63 -8.54 -4.70 16.34
C ILE A 63 -9.61 -5.06 17.35
N LEU A 64 -9.84 -6.36 17.59
CA LEU A 64 -10.93 -6.86 18.43
C LEU A 64 -10.75 -6.51 19.90
N LYS A 65 -9.52 -6.56 20.43
CA LYS A 65 -9.25 -6.34 21.86
C LYS A 65 -9.12 -4.87 22.25
N THR A 66 -8.65 -4.02 21.36
CA THR A 66 -8.29 -2.63 21.73
C THR A 66 -8.98 -1.55 20.90
N ILE A 67 -9.06 -1.71 19.58
CA ILE A 67 -9.51 -0.64 18.68
C ILE A 67 -11.04 -0.60 18.62
N SER A 68 -11.71 -1.75 18.44
CA SER A 68 -13.16 -1.83 18.25
C SER A 68 -13.96 -1.14 19.38
N ASN A 69 -13.48 -1.19 20.62
CA ASN A 69 -14.13 -0.57 21.77
C ASN A 69 -14.31 0.95 21.69
N VAL A 70 -13.57 1.62 20.78
CA VAL A 70 -13.72 3.06 20.54
C VAL A 70 -14.86 3.35 19.56
N TYR A 71 -15.11 2.42 18.65
CA TYR A 71 -16.05 2.60 17.54
C TYR A 71 -17.44 2.01 17.80
N LEU A 72 -17.54 0.95 18.58
CA LEU A 72 -18.83 0.31 18.88
C LEU A 72 -19.81 1.28 19.56
N GLY A 73 -21.06 1.32 19.07
CA GLY A 73 -22.11 2.23 19.51
C GLY A 73 -21.97 3.67 19.00
N GLN A 74 -20.95 3.99 18.21
CA GLN A 74 -20.73 5.33 17.67
C GLN A 74 -21.24 5.46 16.23
N SER A 75 -21.51 6.70 15.80
CA SER A 75 -21.89 6.98 14.42
C SER A 75 -20.71 6.88 13.46
N PRO A 76 -20.86 6.28 12.26
CA PRO A 76 -19.83 6.31 11.22
C PRO A 76 -19.52 7.73 10.71
N ASP A 77 -20.40 8.68 10.92
CA ASP A 77 -20.16 10.08 10.55
C ASP A 77 -19.10 10.74 11.42
N ASP A 78 -18.88 10.22 12.64
CA ASP A 78 -17.86 10.67 13.59
C ASP A 78 -16.45 10.12 13.29
N ARG A 79 -16.24 9.45 12.18
CA ARG A 79 -15.03 8.66 11.83
C ARG A 79 -13.70 9.35 12.12
N GLU A 80 -13.56 10.63 11.77
CA GLU A 80 -12.31 11.36 12.03
C GLU A 80 -12.08 11.62 13.53
N ARG A 81 -13.16 11.88 14.27
CA ARG A 81 -13.08 12.00 15.73
C ARG A 81 -12.72 10.66 16.38
N LEU A 82 -13.36 9.60 15.94
CA LEU A 82 -13.12 8.23 16.44
C LEU A 82 -11.68 7.79 16.17
N PHE A 83 -11.16 8.03 14.97
CA PHE A 83 -9.76 7.78 14.65
C PHE A 83 -8.81 8.52 15.62
N ARG A 84 -9.03 9.82 15.85
CA ARG A 84 -8.19 10.58 16.78
C ARG A 84 -8.25 10.04 18.22
N VAL A 85 -9.43 9.63 18.68
CA VAL A 85 -9.58 9.02 20.02
C VAL A 85 -8.86 7.69 20.10
N ALA A 86 -9.05 6.79 19.11
CA ALA A 86 -8.41 5.47 19.07
C ALA A 86 -6.88 5.59 18.98
N SER A 87 -6.38 6.47 18.12
CA SER A 87 -4.95 6.73 17.98
C SER A 87 -4.31 7.20 19.28
N ARG A 88 -4.96 8.12 20.01
CA ARG A 88 -4.43 8.68 21.26
C ARG A 88 -4.54 7.74 22.45
N ARG A 89 -5.63 6.94 22.51
CA ARG A 89 -5.89 6.03 23.65
C ARG A 89 -4.78 5.02 23.88
N SER A 90 -4.11 4.60 22.82
CA SER A 90 -3.05 3.60 22.89
C SER A 90 -1.86 4.00 22.01
N LEU A 91 -1.39 5.26 22.16
CA LEU A 91 -0.34 5.81 21.30
C LEU A 91 0.90 4.93 21.24
N ALA A 92 1.29 4.32 22.37
CA ALA A 92 2.44 3.40 22.42
C ALA A 92 2.26 2.14 21.56
N SER A 93 1.00 1.70 21.33
CA SER A 93 0.66 0.51 20.54
C SER A 93 0.18 0.84 19.12
N HIS A 94 -0.31 2.07 18.91
CA HIS A 94 -0.94 2.47 17.64
C HIS A 94 -0.13 3.53 16.88
N SER A 95 1.13 3.77 17.27
CA SER A 95 1.99 4.74 16.59
C SER A 95 2.65 4.16 15.34
N ALA A 96 2.80 2.84 15.27
CA ALA A 96 3.40 2.10 14.16
C ALA A 96 2.99 0.61 14.21
N GLY A 97 3.41 -0.16 13.22
CA GLY A 97 3.30 -1.62 13.19
C GLY A 97 1.87 -2.14 13.30
N VAL A 98 1.70 -3.25 14.04
CA VAL A 98 0.42 -4.01 14.13
C VAL A 98 -0.75 -3.15 14.59
N GLY A 99 -0.57 -2.32 15.59
CA GLY A 99 -1.64 -1.49 16.14
C GLY A 99 -2.11 -0.42 15.17
N LEU A 100 -1.18 0.25 14.48
CA LEU A 100 -1.54 1.25 13.48
C LEU A 100 -2.16 0.61 12.24
N ARG A 101 -1.66 -0.55 11.80
CA ARG A 101 -2.25 -1.33 10.70
C ARG A 101 -3.71 -1.67 11.00
N GLY A 102 -3.99 -2.16 12.20
CA GLY A 102 -5.36 -2.42 12.65
C GLY A 102 -6.23 -1.17 12.69
N LEU A 103 -5.71 -0.06 13.19
CA LEU A 103 -6.42 1.22 13.21
C LEU A 103 -6.70 1.73 11.79
N SER A 104 -5.76 1.55 10.86
CA SER A 104 -5.91 1.93 9.45
C SER A 104 -7.07 1.19 8.79
N LEU A 105 -7.17 -0.11 9.03
CA LEU A 105 -8.23 -0.95 8.48
C LEU A 105 -9.60 -0.58 9.01
N VAL A 106 -9.70 -0.33 10.32
CA VAL A 106 -10.97 0.12 10.91
C VAL A 106 -11.37 1.47 10.34
N ASP A 107 -10.42 2.42 10.20
CA ASP A 107 -10.70 3.71 9.57
C ASP A 107 -11.22 3.55 8.12
N LEU A 108 -10.54 2.74 7.29
CA LEU A 108 -10.96 2.47 5.91
C LEU A 108 -12.36 1.84 5.84
N ALA A 109 -12.65 0.84 6.69
CA ALA A 109 -13.94 0.17 6.70
C ALA A 109 -15.06 1.11 7.20
N VAL A 110 -14.76 2.01 8.13
CA VAL A 110 -15.72 3.04 8.60
C VAL A 110 -15.97 4.09 7.52
N TRP A 111 -14.95 4.51 6.77
CA TRP A 111 -15.14 5.36 5.60
C TRP A 111 -15.99 4.67 4.53
N ASP A 112 -15.74 3.39 4.26
CA ASP A 112 -16.49 2.59 3.29
C ASP A 112 -17.98 2.49 3.66
N VAL A 113 -18.30 2.15 4.92
CA VAL A 113 -19.70 2.04 5.36
C VAL A 113 -20.41 3.40 5.38
N ALA A 114 -19.70 4.47 5.75
CA ALA A 114 -20.28 5.82 5.76
C ALA A 114 -20.66 6.27 4.33
N ALA A 115 -19.83 5.95 3.35
CA ALA A 115 -20.12 6.22 1.94
C ALA A 115 -21.29 5.37 1.43
N LYS A 116 -21.38 4.10 1.81
CA LYS A 116 -22.48 3.19 1.46
C LYS A 116 -23.82 3.62 2.05
N ILE A 117 -23.84 4.12 3.29
CA ILE A 117 -25.06 4.67 3.91
C ILE A 117 -25.59 5.87 3.12
N GLN A 118 -24.69 6.67 2.55
CA GLN A 118 -25.06 7.84 1.73
C GLN A 118 -25.24 7.53 0.24
N ASP A 119 -25.08 6.27 -0.15
CA ASP A 119 -25.16 5.82 -1.54
C ASP A 119 -24.20 6.57 -2.49
N VAL A 120 -22.99 6.86 -2.03
CA VAL A 120 -21.95 7.57 -2.80
C VAL A 120 -20.63 6.82 -2.77
N SER A 121 -19.75 7.06 -3.76
CA SER A 121 -18.38 6.54 -3.73
C SER A 121 -17.52 7.25 -2.67
N ILE A 122 -16.39 6.64 -2.28
CA ILE A 122 -15.39 7.28 -1.41
C ILE A 122 -14.93 8.62 -2.00
N ALA A 123 -14.75 8.69 -3.32
CA ALA A 123 -14.34 9.92 -3.98
C ALA A 123 -15.35 11.06 -3.75
N VAL A 124 -16.64 10.77 -3.91
CA VAL A 124 -17.71 11.76 -3.69
C VAL A 124 -17.84 12.11 -2.21
N LEU A 125 -17.78 11.12 -1.31
CA LEU A 125 -17.81 11.38 0.14
C LEU A 125 -16.66 12.30 0.59
N ARG A 126 -15.52 12.23 -0.09
CA ARG A 126 -14.35 13.11 0.13
C ARG A 126 -14.50 14.48 -0.54
N GLY A 127 -15.57 14.72 -1.27
CA GLY A 127 -15.82 15.99 -1.98
C GLY A 127 -15.11 16.12 -3.32
N GLY A 128 -14.61 15.03 -3.87
CA GLY A 128 -13.90 14.96 -5.14
C GLY A 128 -14.58 14.04 -6.15
N ARG A 129 -13.80 13.54 -7.08
CA ARG A 129 -14.24 12.59 -8.12
C ARG A 129 -13.12 11.63 -8.50
N ASN A 130 -13.46 10.45 -8.98
CA ASN A 130 -12.50 9.53 -9.57
C ASN A 130 -11.98 10.08 -10.91
N GLN A 131 -10.68 9.96 -11.14
CA GLN A 131 -9.97 10.43 -12.33
C GLN A 131 -8.94 9.38 -12.77
N ALA A 132 -8.54 9.43 -14.04
CA ALA A 132 -7.42 8.64 -14.52
C ALA A 132 -6.12 9.10 -13.84
N MET A 133 -5.28 8.14 -13.45
CA MET A 133 -4.04 8.38 -12.70
C MET A 133 -2.87 7.62 -13.33
N PRO A 134 -1.62 8.12 -13.27
CA PRO A 134 -0.47 7.36 -13.75
C PRO A 134 -0.41 5.97 -13.09
N ALA A 135 -0.15 4.94 -13.89
CA ALA A 135 -0.10 3.56 -13.40
C ALA A 135 1.34 3.03 -13.40
N THR A 136 1.75 2.42 -12.29
CA THR A 136 3.05 1.76 -12.15
C THR A 136 2.84 0.26 -11.98
N ALA A 137 3.35 -0.55 -12.91
CA ALA A 137 3.34 -2.01 -12.78
C ALA A 137 4.51 -2.46 -11.91
N ILE A 138 4.23 -3.28 -10.90
CA ILE A 138 5.25 -4.00 -10.15
C ILE A 138 5.67 -5.21 -10.98
N ILE A 139 6.96 -5.33 -11.27
CA ILE A 139 7.54 -6.34 -12.16
C ILE A 139 8.62 -7.15 -11.45
N GLY A 140 9.05 -8.26 -12.08
CA GLY A 140 10.24 -8.98 -11.64
C GLY A 140 10.08 -9.80 -10.37
N TYR A 141 8.87 -10.24 -10.06
CA TYR A 141 8.59 -11.17 -8.96
C TYR A 141 8.32 -12.59 -9.48
N PRO A 142 8.70 -13.63 -8.73
CA PRO A 142 9.59 -13.59 -7.55
C PRO A 142 11.02 -13.24 -7.96
N PRO A 143 11.76 -12.45 -7.17
CA PRO A 143 13.08 -11.93 -7.58
C PRO A 143 14.09 -13.00 -7.97
N ALA A 144 14.08 -14.15 -7.26
CA ALA A 144 15.00 -15.27 -7.53
C ALA A 144 14.72 -16.01 -8.86
N GLN A 145 13.52 -15.90 -9.41
CA GLN A 145 13.08 -16.61 -10.62
C GLN A 145 13.01 -15.70 -11.86
N MET A 146 12.99 -14.40 -11.65
CA MET A 146 12.86 -13.41 -12.71
C MET A 146 14.22 -12.78 -13.03
N GLY A 147 14.96 -13.46 -13.88
CA GLY A 147 16.25 -12.97 -14.41
C GLY A 147 16.09 -11.83 -15.43
N PRO A 148 17.22 -11.37 -16.00
CA PRO A 148 17.22 -10.29 -17.00
C PRO A 148 16.36 -10.56 -18.23
N VAL A 149 16.32 -11.81 -18.71
CA VAL A 149 15.54 -12.21 -19.91
C VAL A 149 14.04 -12.19 -19.63
N GLU A 150 13.62 -12.72 -18.48
CA GLU A 150 12.24 -12.75 -18.04
C GLU A 150 11.69 -11.33 -17.83
N ILE A 151 12.48 -10.45 -17.20
CA ILE A 151 12.11 -9.04 -17.01
C ILE A 151 11.98 -8.31 -18.35
N GLU A 152 12.92 -8.51 -19.27
CA GLU A 152 12.87 -7.88 -20.60
C GLU A 152 11.58 -8.27 -21.32
N LYS A 153 11.22 -9.56 -21.29
CA LYS A 153 9.95 -10.04 -21.86
C LYS A 153 8.75 -9.41 -21.15
N GLN A 154 8.70 -9.45 -19.81
CA GLN A 154 7.59 -8.92 -19.02
C GLN A 154 7.36 -7.43 -19.29
N VAL A 155 8.41 -6.62 -19.29
CA VAL A 155 8.33 -5.17 -19.56
C VAL A 155 7.85 -4.91 -20.98
N LYS A 156 8.33 -5.69 -21.95
CA LYS A 156 7.89 -5.56 -23.34
C LYS A 156 6.40 -5.86 -23.49
N ASP A 157 5.92 -6.97 -22.91
CA ASP A 157 4.51 -7.36 -22.96
C ASP A 157 3.61 -6.32 -22.28
N LEU A 158 4.01 -5.82 -21.11
CA LEU A 158 3.30 -4.76 -20.41
C LEU A 158 3.30 -3.43 -21.18
N SER A 159 4.41 -3.07 -21.81
CA SER A 159 4.48 -1.86 -22.63
C SER A 159 3.53 -1.92 -23.83
N LEU A 160 3.38 -3.10 -24.45
CA LEU A 160 2.38 -3.33 -25.49
C LEU A 160 0.94 -3.23 -24.99
N SER A 161 0.71 -3.52 -23.70
CA SER A 161 -0.57 -3.35 -23.03
C SER A 161 -0.78 -1.94 -22.46
N GLY A 162 0.06 -0.97 -22.81
CA GLY A 162 -0.11 0.44 -22.49
C GLY A 162 0.58 0.92 -21.21
N TRP A 163 1.31 0.06 -20.48
CA TRP A 163 2.05 0.47 -19.30
C TRP A 163 3.29 1.30 -19.68
N LYS A 164 3.55 2.38 -18.92
CA LYS A 164 4.68 3.30 -19.14
C LYS A 164 5.55 3.49 -17.90
N ARG A 165 5.18 2.86 -16.77
CA ARG A 165 5.93 2.94 -15.51
C ARG A 165 6.08 1.55 -14.92
N PHE A 166 7.28 1.23 -14.45
CA PHE A 166 7.64 -0.08 -13.92
C PHE A 166 8.44 0.07 -12.62
N LYS A 167 8.14 -0.74 -11.62
CA LYS A 167 8.96 -0.85 -10.41
C LYS A 167 9.43 -2.30 -10.26
N ALA A 168 10.73 -2.50 -10.09
CA ALA A 168 11.33 -3.81 -9.90
C ALA A 168 12.04 -3.88 -8.55
N PRO A 169 11.93 -5.01 -7.82
CA PRO A 169 12.75 -5.23 -6.64
C PRO A 169 14.19 -5.55 -7.05
N VAL A 170 15.12 -5.33 -6.13
CA VAL A 170 16.48 -5.84 -6.26
C VAL A 170 16.50 -7.36 -6.43
N GLY A 171 17.55 -7.88 -7.04
CA GLY A 171 17.80 -9.33 -7.16
C GLY A 171 18.70 -9.84 -6.04
N ALA A 172 19.16 -11.09 -6.19
CA ALA A 172 20.00 -11.76 -5.19
C ALA A 172 21.38 -11.11 -4.97
N THR A 173 21.91 -10.41 -5.98
CA THR A 173 23.17 -9.66 -5.88
C THR A 173 23.06 -8.30 -6.58
N PRO A 174 23.96 -7.34 -6.29
CA PRO A 174 24.02 -6.07 -7.01
C PRO A 174 24.14 -6.22 -8.52
N GLU A 175 24.93 -7.20 -9.01
CA GLU A 175 25.15 -7.47 -10.44
C GLU A 175 23.87 -7.97 -11.10
N ILE A 176 23.16 -8.89 -10.45
CA ILE A 176 21.86 -9.41 -10.94
C ILE A 176 20.84 -8.28 -10.96
N SER A 177 20.77 -7.46 -9.91
CA SER A 177 19.90 -6.29 -9.81
C SER A 177 20.16 -5.32 -10.96
N ALA A 178 21.43 -4.98 -11.21
CA ALA A 178 21.84 -4.10 -12.30
C ALA A 178 21.46 -4.67 -13.67
N ALA A 179 21.71 -5.96 -13.89
CA ALA A 179 21.36 -6.63 -15.17
C ALA A 179 19.85 -6.63 -15.42
N ARG A 180 19.04 -6.89 -14.39
CA ARG A 180 17.56 -6.85 -14.44
C ARG A 180 17.04 -5.45 -14.80
N LEU A 181 17.52 -4.42 -14.12
CA LEU A 181 17.11 -3.03 -14.36
C LEU A 181 17.53 -2.53 -15.75
N ARG A 182 18.74 -2.89 -16.21
CA ARG A 182 19.18 -2.61 -17.59
C ARG A 182 18.32 -3.32 -18.63
N SER A 183 17.88 -4.54 -18.35
CA SER A 183 16.94 -5.27 -19.22
C SER A 183 15.59 -4.59 -19.31
N ALA A 184 15.05 -4.11 -18.18
CA ALA A 184 13.83 -3.33 -18.17
C ALA A 184 13.98 -2.04 -19.01
N ARG A 185 15.11 -1.34 -18.87
CA ARG A 185 15.41 -0.12 -19.66
C ARG A 185 15.52 -0.41 -21.15
N ARG A 186 16.17 -1.52 -21.55
CA ARG A 186 16.24 -1.90 -22.97
C ARG A 186 14.88 -2.20 -23.56
N ALA A 187 14.02 -2.91 -22.79
CA ALA A 187 12.66 -3.26 -23.23
C ALA A 187 11.74 -2.04 -23.38
N ALA A 188 11.93 -1.01 -22.54
CA ALA A 188 11.12 0.21 -22.53
C ALA A 188 12.01 1.44 -22.35
N PRO A 189 12.70 1.91 -23.43
CA PRO A 189 13.70 2.98 -23.36
C PRO A 189 13.21 4.30 -22.75
N ASN A 190 11.93 4.62 -22.93
CA ASN A 190 11.33 5.88 -22.49
C ASN A 190 10.44 5.71 -21.23
N ALA A 191 10.34 4.51 -20.67
CA ALA A 191 9.52 4.29 -19.49
C ALA A 191 10.16 4.86 -18.22
N TRP A 192 9.34 5.22 -17.26
CA TRP A 192 9.81 5.46 -15.91
C TRP A 192 10.12 4.11 -15.25
N ILE A 193 11.29 3.98 -14.61
CA ILE A 193 11.70 2.76 -13.92
C ILE A 193 12.13 3.12 -12.49
N GLY A 194 11.48 2.52 -11.49
CA GLY A 194 11.87 2.55 -10.10
C GLY A 194 12.55 1.26 -9.67
N CYS A 195 13.44 1.36 -8.69
CA CYS A 195 14.07 0.24 -8.02
C CYS A 195 13.64 0.21 -6.55
N ASP A 196 13.15 -0.95 -6.10
CA ASP A 196 12.77 -1.21 -4.73
C ASP A 196 13.86 -2.07 -4.07
N ALA A 197 14.52 -1.55 -3.05
CA ALA A 197 15.61 -2.24 -2.37
C ALA A 197 15.14 -3.19 -1.27
N ALA A 198 13.85 -3.14 -0.88
CA ALA A 198 13.26 -4.03 0.15
C ALA A 198 14.11 -4.08 1.45
N TRP A 199 14.67 -2.96 1.86
CA TRP A 199 15.46 -2.73 3.10
C TRP A 199 16.72 -3.59 3.24
N ILE A 200 17.33 -4.03 2.12
CA ILE A 200 18.46 -4.98 2.18
C ILE A 200 19.81 -4.32 2.50
N TYR A 201 19.90 -3.00 2.49
CA TYR A 201 21.17 -2.31 2.77
C TYR A 201 21.27 -1.90 4.23
N ASP A 202 22.45 -2.14 4.81
CA ASP A 202 22.79 -1.77 6.19
C ASP A 202 23.68 -0.52 6.26
N ASP A 203 24.28 -0.11 5.13
CA ASP A 203 25.22 1.01 5.07
C ASP A 203 25.06 1.84 3.78
N VAL A 204 25.44 3.11 3.89
CA VAL A 204 25.35 4.08 2.78
C VAL A 204 26.34 3.79 1.67
N ASP A 205 27.53 3.27 1.97
CA ASP A 205 28.57 3.04 0.97
C ASP A 205 28.13 1.99 -0.04
N SER A 206 27.61 0.86 0.44
CA SER A 206 27.09 -0.21 -0.41
C SER A 206 25.89 0.25 -1.24
N ALA A 207 24.93 0.97 -0.63
CA ALA A 207 23.74 1.49 -1.31
C ALA A 207 24.11 2.50 -2.40
N ALA A 208 24.99 3.47 -2.08
CA ALA A 208 25.45 4.48 -3.02
C ALA A 208 26.30 3.87 -4.15
N ALA A 209 27.17 2.91 -3.84
CA ALA A 209 27.95 2.20 -4.86
C ALA A 209 27.02 1.49 -5.86
N PHE A 210 25.98 0.79 -5.37
CA PHE A 210 25.03 0.13 -6.25
C PHE A 210 24.28 1.12 -7.13
N VAL A 211 23.56 2.09 -6.54
CA VAL A 211 22.69 2.98 -7.31
C VAL A 211 23.46 3.84 -8.32
N ASN A 212 24.68 4.25 -7.99
CA ASN A 212 25.53 5.03 -8.90
C ASN A 212 26.14 4.16 -10.01
N SER A 213 26.31 2.83 -9.78
CA SER A 213 26.81 1.91 -10.81
C SER A 213 25.83 1.68 -11.97
N ILE A 214 24.58 2.07 -11.80
CA ILE A 214 23.48 1.91 -12.78
C ILE A 214 22.90 3.24 -13.25
N ASP A 215 23.73 4.27 -13.33
CA ASP A 215 23.33 5.61 -13.82
C ASP A 215 22.78 5.59 -15.25
N ASP A 216 23.23 4.63 -16.06
CA ASP A 216 22.73 4.36 -17.41
C ASP A 216 21.26 3.92 -17.44
N VAL A 217 20.74 3.36 -16.36
CA VAL A 217 19.32 2.99 -16.25
C VAL A 217 18.43 4.21 -16.11
N LYS A 218 18.91 5.33 -15.58
CA LYS A 218 18.14 6.56 -15.32
C LYS A 218 16.90 6.24 -14.46
N LEU A 219 17.16 5.76 -13.24
CA LEU A 219 16.10 5.46 -12.30
C LEU A 219 15.25 6.68 -11.95
N GLY A 220 13.95 6.49 -11.87
CA GLY A 220 13.01 7.49 -11.39
C GLY A 220 13.01 7.65 -9.88
N TRP A 221 13.31 6.56 -9.15
CA TRP A 221 13.67 6.57 -7.73
C TRP A 221 14.38 5.28 -7.30
N PHE A 222 15.03 5.34 -6.13
CA PHE A 222 15.53 4.20 -5.38
C PHE A 222 14.78 4.15 -4.05
N GLU A 223 14.05 3.05 -3.82
CA GLU A 223 13.01 2.94 -2.79
C GLU A 223 13.42 2.00 -1.68
N ASP A 224 13.01 2.34 -0.45
CA ASP A 224 13.11 1.53 0.77
C ASP A 224 14.47 0.86 0.95
N VAL A 225 15.50 1.71 0.95
CA VAL A 225 16.90 1.27 0.88
C VAL A 225 17.35 0.64 2.19
N PHE A 226 17.01 1.29 3.32
CA PHE A 226 17.42 0.88 4.66
C PHE A 226 16.22 0.44 5.51
N PRO A 227 16.44 -0.39 6.54
CA PRO A 227 15.44 -0.62 7.56
C PRO A 227 14.90 0.71 8.11
N PRO A 228 13.58 0.78 8.42
CA PRO A 228 12.96 2.04 8.82
C PRO A 228 13.44 2.53 10.20
N GLY A 229 13.54 3.85 10.35
CA GLY A 229 13.82 4.50 11.62
C GLY A 229 14.93 5.55 11.60
N ASP A 230 15.96 5.40 10.77
CA ASP A 230 17.08 6.33 10.71
C ASP A 230 17.00 7.29 9.51
N ALA A 231 16.36 8.44 9.72
CA ALA A 231 16.29 9.48 8.70
C ALA A 231 17.67 10.12 8.39
N GLY A 232 18.63 10.02 9.29
CA GLY A 232 20.00 10.52 9.08
C GLY A 232 20.73 9.69 8.04
N LEU A 233 20.62 8.37 8.13
CA LEU A 233 21.20 7.42 7.17
C LEU A 233 20.62 7.63 5.76
N VAL A 234 19.30 7.79 5.68
CA VAL A 234 18.61 8.05 4.41
C VAL A 234 19.07 9.37 3.79
N ARG A 235 19.20 10.43 4.62
CA ARG A 235 19.71 11.73 4.14
C ARG A 235 21.12 11.61 3.59
N GLU A 236 22.01 10.91 4.27
CA GLU A 236 23.39 10.72 3.81
C GLU A 236 23.42 10.03 2.43
N LEU A 237 22.59 9.02 2.19
CA LEU A 237 22.48 8.39 0.88
C LEU A 237 21.97 9.40 -0.16
N ARG A 238 20.92 10.16 0.16
CA ARG A 238 20.36 11.18 -0.74
C ARG A 238 21.39 12.21 -1.19
N GLU A 239 22.32 12.57 -0.31
CA GLU A 239 23.42 13.51 -0.62
C GLU A 239 24.51 12.88 -1.53
N ARG A 240 24.54 11.56 -1.70
CA ARG A 240 25.57 10.80 -2.43
C ARG A 240 25.11 10.23 -3.77
N THR A 241 23.86 10.46 -4.17
CA THR A 241 23.33 10.01 -5.45
C THR A 241 22.40 11.08 -6.08
N PRO A 242 22.42 11.22 -7.41
CA PRO A 242 21.45 12.06 -8.12
C PRO A 242 20.09 11.37 -8.29
N VAL A 243 19.96 10.08 -7.96
CA VAL A 243 18.71 9.33 -8.07
C VAL A 243 17.78 9.73 -6.92
N PRO A 244 16.52 10.10 -7.19
CA PRO A 244 15.57 10.42 -6.13
C PRO A 244 15.39 9.27 -5.13
N ILE A 245 15.34 9.60 -3.85
CA ILE A 245 15.14 8.62 -2.77
C ILE A 245 13.67 8.60 -2.35
N ALA A 246 13.07 7.41 -2.35
CA ALA A 246 11.71 7.17 -1.91
C ALA A 246 11.71 6.25 -0.67
N MET A 247 11.05 6.67 0.41
CA MET A 247 11.01 5.91 1.67
C MET A 247 9.65 6.06 2.35
N GLY A 248 9.30 5.08 3.18
CA GLY A 248 8.17 5.20 4.08
C GLY A 248 7.08 4.15 3.90
N ASP A 249 7.21 3.28 2.93
CA ASP A 249 6.33 2.16 2.67
C ASP A 249 6.11 1.32 3.94
N GLU A 250 4.85 1.05 4.24
CA GLU A 250 4.40 0.22 5.38
C GLU A 250 4.98 0.59 6.77
N GLN A 251 5.69 1.69 6.90
CA GLN A 251 6.48 2.03 8.09
C GLN A 251 5.67 2.68 9.21
N GLY A 252 4.42 2.93 8.93
CA GLY A 252 3.48 3.29 9.98
C GLY A 252 3.57 4.72 10.49
N GLY A 253 2.39 5.32 10.64
CA GLY A 253 2.17 6.59 11.29
C GLY A 253 2.69 7.80 10.57
N ILE A 254 2.54 8.92 11.26
CA ILE A 254 3.02 10.21 10.79
C ILE A 254 4.48 10.49 11.21
N TYR A 255 5.00 9.73 12.18
CA TYR A 255 6.26 10.09 12.87
C TYR A 255 7.49 9.82 12.02
N TYR A 256 7.57 8.64 11.38
CA TYR A 256 8.71 8.36 10.52
C TYR A 256 8.68 9.19 9.23
N PRO A 257 7.59 9.28 8.47
CA PRO A 257 7.48 10.23 7.38
C PRO A 257 7.82 11.68 7.77
N GLU A 258 7.38 12.14 8.94
CA GLU A 258 7.70 13.47 9.43
C GLU A 258 9.21 13.63 9.72
N ALA A 259 9.84 12.62 10.30
CA ALA A 259 11.29 12.62 10.53
C ALA A 259 12.09 12.67 9.21
N LEU A 260 11.68 11.89 8.19
CA LEU A 260 12.27 11.93 6.85
C LEU A 260 12.15 13.31 6.22
N ILE A 261 10.98 13.93 6.30
CA ILE A 261 10.73 15.27 5.77
C ILE A 261 11.58 16.33 6.49
N LEU A 262 11.57 16.32 7.82
CA LEU A 262 12.34 17.29 8.64
C LEU A 262 13.84 17.15 8.44
N ALA A 263 14.35 15.94 8.27
CA ALA A 263 15.75 15.67 7.98
C ALA A 263 16.14 16.00 6.52
N LYS A 264 15.16 16.33 5.65
CA LYS A 264 15.35 16.45 4.19
C LYS A 264 15.96 15.17 3.58
N ALA A 265 15.52 14.03 4.07
CA ALA A 265 16.11 12.73 3.75
C ALA A 265 15.54 12.12 2.46
N VAL A 266 14.37 12.56 2.00
CA VAL A 266 13.66 11.93 0.87
C VAL A 266 13.20 12.95 -0.16
N ASP A 267 13.03 12.48 -1.38
CA ASP A 267 12.38 13.19 -2.47
C ASP A 267 10.91 12.79 -2.57
N VAL A 268 10.58 11.53 -2.21
CA VAL A 268 9.24 10.98 -2.26
C VAL A 268 8.94 10.25 -0.95
N VAL A 269 7.85 10.60 -0.28
CA VAL A 269 7.30 9.81 0.84
C VAL A 269 6.40 8.73 0.28
N ARG A 270 6.70 7.46 0.61
CA ARG A 270 5.82 6.34 0.27
C ARG A 270 4.69 6.27 1.29
N ILE A 271 3.45 6.11 0.82
CA ILE A 271 2.25 6.12 1.68
C ILE A 271 1.40 4.88 1.38
N ASP A 272 1.13 4.08 2.41
CA ASP A 272 0.14 3.01 2.33
C ASP A 272 -1.00 3.27 3.31
N LEU A 273 -2.16 3.67 2.78
CA LEU A 273 -3.34 3.97 3.58
C LEU A 273 -3.86 2.74 4.33
N THR A 274 -3.52 1.53 3.87
CA THR A 274 -4.00 0.30 4.51
C THR A 274 -3.27 -0.01 5.82
N CYS A 275 -2.12 0.63 6.06
CA CYS A 275 -1.32 0.42 7.28
C CYS A 275 -0.76 1.69 7.92
N MET A 276 -0.94 2.87 7.29
CA MET A 276 -0.40 4.14 7.77
C MET A 276 -1.47 5.13 8.27
N GLY A 277 -2.56 4.63 8.86
CA GLY A 277 -3.60 5.44 9.49
C GLY A 277 -4.88 5.61 8.67
N GLY A 278 -5.12 4.80 7.65
CA GLY A 278 -6.33 4.91 6.83
C GLY A 278 -6.41 6.21 6.04
N ILE A 279 -7.61 6.60 5.66
CA ILE A 279 -7.86 7.91 5.01
C ILE A 279 -7.57 9.05 5.98
N THR A 280 -8.00 8.91 7.23
CA THR A 280 -7.88 9.97 8.23
C THR A 280 -6.43 10.24 8.63
N GLY A 281 -5.66 9.19 8.92
CA GLY A 281 -4.24 9.31 9.27
C GLY A 281 -3.35 9.67 8.09
N GLY A 282 -3.60 9.03 6.94
CA GLY A 282 -2.85 9.29 5.70
C GLY A 282 -2.95 10.75 5.25
N ARG A 283 -4.10 11.39 5.47
CA ARG A 283 -4.27 12.83 5.20
C ARG A 283 -3.25 13.68 5.96
N LEU A 284 -2.94 13.32 7.21
CA LEU A 284 -1.95 14.06 8.01
C LEU A 284 -0.55 13.97 7.41
N ILE A 285 -0.20 12.81 6.83
CA ILE A 285 1.09 12.62 6.15
C ILE A 285 1.13 13.45 4.86
N ILE A 286 0.07 13.37 4.04
CA ILE A 286 -0.06 14.14 2.80
C ILE A 286 0.08 15.65 3.07
N ASP A 287 -0.62 16.17 4.08
CA ASP A 287 -0.55 17.60 4.43
C ASP A 287 0.86 18.04 4.85
N ARG A 288 1.65 17.14 5.50
CA ARG A 288 3.06 17.40 5.81
C ARG A 288 3.94 17.43 4.56
N CYS A 289 3.74 16.49 3.64
CA CYS A 289 4.45 16.47 2.37
C CYS A 289 4.20 17.76 1.59
N LEU A 290 2.93 18.16 1.43
CA LEU A 290 2.54 19.38 0.75
C LEU A 290 3.15 20.64 1.36
N LYS A 291 3.12 20.73 2.69
CA LYS A 291 3.72 21.86 3.41
C LYS A 291 5.23 21.95 3.23
N ALA A 292 5.90 20.82 3.09
CA ALA A 292 7.35 20.74 2.92
C ALA A 292 7.80 20.80 1.45
N GLY A 293 6.87 20.67 0.49
CA GLY A 293 7.20 20.57 -0.94
C GLY A 293 7.90 19.26 -1.28
N VAL A 294 7.57 18.16 -0.55
CA VAL A 294 8.07 16.81 -0.78
C VAL A 294 6.99 16.03 -1.52
N ASP A 295 7.38 15.30 -2.56
CA ASP A 295 6.47 14.44 -3.31
C ASP A 295 6.01 13.24 -2.47
N PHE A 296 4.92 12.60 -2.88
CA PHE A 296 4.42 11.39 -2.27
C PHE A 296 3.81 10.45 -3.30
N ALA A 297 3.86 9.15 -3.03
CA ALA A 297 3.28 8.13 -3.89
C ALA A 297 2.79 6.95 -3.04
N PRO A 298 1.60 6.37 -3.35
CA PRO A 298 1.09 5.22 -2.62
C PRO A 298 1.83 3.94 -2.96
N HIS A 299 1.84 3.02 -1.99
CA HIS A 299 2.31 1.66 -2.11
C HIS A 299 1.13 0.72 -2.34
N MET A 300 1.17 -0.11 -3.38
CA MET A 300 0.19 -1.18 -3.64
C MET A 300 -1.30 -0.73 -3.56
N PHE A 301 -2.21 -1.65 -3.31
CA PHE A 301 -3.65 -1.44 -3.02
C PHE A 301 -4.35 -0.38 -3.88
N ALA A 302 -4.18 -0.50 -5.21
CA ALA A 302 -4.71 0.45 -6.19
C ALA A 302 -6.22 0.75 -6.03
N HIS A 303 -7.03 -0.24 -5.63
CA HIS A 303 -8.46 -0.12 -5.41
C HIS A 303 -8.83 0.88 -4.28
N VAL A 304 -7.95 1.07 -3.30
CA VAL A 304 -8.08 2.09 -2.26
C VAL A 304 -7.44 3.40 -2.72
N HIS A 305 -6.17 3.32 -3.11
CA HIS A 305 -5.35 4.51 -3.34
C HIS A 305 -5.83 5.34 -4.54
N SER A 306 -6.24 4.72 -5.65
CA SER A 306 -6.74 5.46 -6.81
C SER A 306 -7.96 6.32 -6.47
N GLN A 307 -8.89 5.80 -5.70
CA GLN A 307 -10.09 6.56 -5.32
C GLN A 307 -9.75 7.69 -4.34
N VAL A 308 -8.93 7.43 -3.32
CA VAL A 308 -8.60 8.43 -2.30
C VAL A 308 -7.73 9.55 -2.86
N PHE A 309 -6.63 9.23 -3.57
CA PHE A 309 -5.73 10.26 -4.09
C PHE A 309 -6.37 11.07 -5.23
N SER A 310 -7.16 10.42 -6.07
CA SER A 310 -7.96 11.10 -7.10
C SER A 310 -8.95 12.09 -6.46
N ALA A 311 -9.68 11.66 -5.44
CA ALA A 311 -10.63 12.49 -4.71
C ALA A 311 -9.98 13.70 -4.02
N LEU A 312 -8.76 13.54 -3.53
CA LEU A 312 -7.99 14.61 -2.90
C LEU A 312 -7.41 15.62 -3.90
N GLY A 313 -7.61 15.42 -5.20
CA GLY A 313 -7.14 16.34 -6.24
C GLY A 313 -5.68 16.13 -6.65
N PHE A 314 -5.15 14.91 -6.49
CA PHE A 314 -3.78 14.55 -6.87
C PHE A 314 -3.73 13.59 -8.08
N PRO A 315 -4.19 14.03 -9.27
CA PRO A 315 -4.29 13.15 -10.44
C PRO A 315 -2.94 12.72 -11.02
N ASN A 316 -1.84 13.33 -10.59
CA ASN A 316 -0.49 13.01 -11.06
C ASN A 316 0.26 12.01 -10.16
N VAL A 317 -0.34 11.61 -9.03
CA VAL A 317 0.26 10.63 -8.12
C VAL A 317 0.20 9.25 -8.78
N PRO A 318 1.34 8.54 -8.94
CA PRO A 318 1.36 7.23 -9.59
C PRO A 318 0.79 6.15 -8.68
N ILE A 319 -0.15 5.36 -9.21
CA ILE A 319 -0.78 4.25 -8.51
C ILE A 319 -0.08 2.95 -8.86
N GLU A 320 0.33 2.18 -7.87
CA GLU A 320 0.96 0.88 -8.07
C GLU A 320 -0.06 -0.24 -8.24
N TRP A 321 0.27 -1.18 -9.10
CA TRP A 321 -0.48 -2.41 -9.30
C TRP A 321 0.46 -3.62 -9.33
N GLY A 322 0.22 -4.56 -8.41
CA GLY A 322 0.82 -5.89 -8.47
C GLY A 322 0.07 -6.72 -9.50
N VAL A 323 0.62 -6.82 -10.71
CA VAL A 323 -0.06 -7.59 -11.77
C VAL A 323 -0.15 -9.07 -11.40
N PRO A 324 -1.29 -9.74 -11.65
CA PRO A 324 -1.58 -11.10 -11.16
C PRO A 324 -0.50 -12.13 -11.44
N TRP A 325 0.04 -12.12 -12.66
CA TRP A 325 1.05 -13.11 -13.08
C TRP A 325 2.45 -12.90 -12.48
N THR A 326 2.64 -11.87 -11.68
CA THR A 326 3.93 -11.67 -10.98
C THR A 326 4.06 -12.53 -9.74
N GLY A 327 2.96 -13.12 -9.25
CA GLY A 327 2.96 -13.88 -7.99
C GLY A 327 3.26 -13.03 -6.75
N VAL A 328 3.28 -11.70 -6.89
CA VAL A 328 3.49 -10.76 -5.78
C VAL A 328 2.33 -10.80 -4.81
N ASP A 329 1.13 -10.84 -5.38
CA ASP A 329 -0.11 -10.72 -4.65
C ASP A 329 -1.06 -11.84 -5.06
N PRO A 330 -1.25 -12.87 -4.22
CA PRO A 330 -2.19 -13.96 -4.52
C PRO A 330 -3.65 -13.49 -4.56
N TYR A 331 -3.94 -12.27 -4.09
CA TYR A 331 -5.26 -11.65 -4.19
C TYR A 331 -5.50 -10.95 -5.51
N ALA A 332 -4.46 -10.73 -6.31
CA ALA A 332 -4.60 -10.00 -7.57
C ALA A 332 -5.67 -10.60 -8.49
N ASP A 333 -5.85 -11.93 -8.46
CA ASP A 333 -6.89 -12.62 -9.22
C ASP A 333 -8.30 -12.41 -8.66
N SER A 334 -8.43 -12.08 -7.37
CA SER A 334 -9.71 -11.77 -6.72
C SER A 334 -10.10 -10.30 -6.83
N LEU A 335 -9.19 -9.45 -7.33
CA LEU A 335 -9.43 -8.03 -7.51
C LEU A 335 -9.91 -7.73 -8.93
N LYS A 336 -10.75 -6.71 -9.06
CA LYS A 336 -11.09 -6.18 -10.39
C LYS A 336 -9.84 -5.61 -11.04
N GLN A 337 -9.54 -6.08 -12.26
CA GLN A 337 -8.36 -5.66 -13.00
C GLN A 337 -8.47 -4.21 -13.46
N PRO A 338 -7.40 -3.41 -13.36
CA PRO A 338 -7.43 -2.04 -13.84
C PRO A 338 -7.45 -1.98 -15.37
N ASN A 339 -8.13 -0.99 -15.90
CA ASN A 339 -8.05 -0.64 -17.31
C ASN A 339 -6.93 0.38 -17.51
N ILE A 340 -5.87 0.01 -18.24
CA ILE A 340 -4.71 0.85 -18.50
C ILE A 340 -4.74 1.38 -19.93
N GLN A 341 -4.72 2.70 -20.07
CA GLN A 341 -4.67 3.36 -21.35
C GLN A 341 -3.57 4.44 -21.36
N GLU A 342 -2.63 4.34 -22.28
CA GLU A 342 -1.53 5.29 -22.44
C GLU A 342 -0.72 5.59 -21.15
N GLY A 343 -0.57 4.60 -20.29
CA GLY A 343 0.13 4.70 -19.00
C GLY A 343 -0.74 5.24 -17.85
N LEU A 344 -2.02 5.44 -18.10
CA LEU A 344 -2.99 5.85 -17.07
C LEU A 344 -3.87 4.67 -16.68
N MET A 345 -4.07 4.49 -15.39
CA MET A 345 -5.13 3.67 -14.82
C MET A 345 -6.43 4.47 -14.88
N LEU A 346 -7.39 4.00 -15.64
CA LEU A 346 -8.73 4.60 -15.67
C LEU A 346 -9.44 4.39 -14.34
N PRO A 347 -10.37 5.28 -13.96
CA PRO A 347 -11.16 5.10 -12.76
C PRO A 347 -11.86 3.74 -12.74
N PHE A 348 -11.90 3.11 -11.60
CA PHE A 348 -12.81 2.00 -11.38
C PHE A 348 -14.24 2.56 -11.33
N GLU A 349 -15.11 2.03 -12.17
CA GLU A 349 -16.55 2.34 -12.17
C GLU A 349 -17.23 1.42 -11.17
N GLU A 350 -17.30 1.85 -9.92
CA GLU A 350 -17.80 1.05 -8.81
C GLU A 350 -18.94 1.77 -8.09
N GLY A 351 -19.73 1.01 -7.36
CA GLY A 351 -20.86 1.49 -6.58
C GLY A 351 -20.44 2.31 -5.34
N PRO A 352 -21.34 2.40 -4.34
CA PRO A 352 -21.07 3.12 -3.10
C PRO A 352 -19.86 2.58 -2.33
N GLY A 353 -19.22 3.43 -1.56
CA GLY A 353 -18.01 3.11 -0.83
C GLY A 353 -16.82 2.94 -1.75
N PHE A 354 -15.99 1.94 -1.49
CA PHE A 354 -14.94 1.48 -2.41
C PHE A 354 -15.50 0.60 -3.54
N GLY A 355 -16.81 0.33 -3.56
CA GLY A 355 -17.46 -0.53 -4.54
C GLY A 355 -17.21 -2.03 -4.30
N ASP A 356 -17.49 -2.84 -5.34
CA ASP A 356 -17.25 -4.28 -5.34
C ASP A 356 -15.95 -4.62 -6.07
N LEU A 357 -14.84 -4.00 -5.65
CA LEU A 357 -13.51 -4.20 -6.24
C LEU A 357 -12.87 -5.52 -5.80
N VAL A 358 -13.33 -6.10 -4.71
CA VAL A 358 -12.83 -7.34 -4.13
C VAL A 358 -13.88 -8.43 -4.24
N ASN A 359 -13.50 -9.60 -4.74
CA ASN A 359 -14.35 -10.78 -4.71
C ASN A 359 -14.47 -11.30 -3.27
N LYS A 360 -15.54 -10.91 -2.59
CA LYS A 360 -15.81 -11.27 -1.19
C LYS A 360 -16.05 -12.77 -1.02
N GLU A 361 -16.66 -13.44 -2.02
CA GLU A 361 -16.88 -14.89 -1.99
C GLU A 361 -15.53 -15.61 -1.99
N TRP A 362 -14.59 -15.17 -2.83
CA TRP A 362 -13.24 -15.72 -2.85
C TRP A 362 -12.55 -15.55 -1.48
N VAL A 363 -12.64 -14.36 -0.87
CA VAL A 363 -12.08 -14.09 0.47
C VAL A 363 -12.62 -15.07 1.50
N LEU A 364 -13.93 -15.34 1.47
CA LEU A 364 -14.59 -16.25 2.42
C LEU A 364 -14.24 -17.73 2.20
N THR A 365 -13.69 -18.10 1.04
CA THR A 365 -13.24 -19.48 0.77
C THR A 365 -11.81 -19.75 1.19
N GLN A 366 -11.04 -18.72 1.59
CA GLN A 366 -9.66 -18.89 1.99
C GLN A 366 -9.53 -19.51 3.38
N GLU A 367 -8.40 -20.15 3.64
CA GLU A 367 -8.10 -20.67 4.97
C GLU A 367 -8.01 -19.54 5.99
N VAL A 368 -8.80 -19.62 7.05
CA VAL A 368 -8.78 -18.66 8.15
C VAL A 368 -7.78 -19.14 9.19
N ILE A 369 -6.77 -18.32 9.47
CA ILE A 369 -5.83 -18.57 10.57
C ILE A 369 -6.45 -18.01 11.84
N ASP A 370 -6.92 -18.88 12.70
CA ASP A 370 -7.56 -18.50 13.96
C ASP A 370 -7.05 -19.36 15.13
N PRO A 371 -5.82 -19.12 15.59
CA PRO A 371 -5.22 -19.90 16.67
C PRO A 371 -5.97 -19.76 18.00
N ASN A 372 -6.84 -18.77 18.16
CA ASN A 372 -7.56 -18.49 19.40
C ASN A 372 -9.08 -18.67 19.30
N GLY A 373 -9.62 -19.05 18.14
CA GLY A 373 -11.05 -19.24 17.90
C GLY A 373 -11.91 -17.98 18.08
N ILE A 374 -11.33 -16.81 17.84
CA ILE A 374 -11.99 -15.50 18.04
C ILE A 374 -12.31 -14.76 16.76
N LEU A 375 -11.79 -15.23 15.63
CA LEU A 375 -11.96 -14.58 14.32
C LEU A 375 -13.26 -15.04 13.67
N ARG A 376 -14.08 -14.10 13.26
CA ARG A 376 -15.35 -14.34 12.59
C ARG A 376 -15.55 -13.36 11.46
N LEU A 377 -15.91 -13.86 10.29
CA LEU A 377 -16.62 -13.13 9.25
C LEU A 377 -18.00 -13.82 9.14
N SER A 378 -18.89 -13.50 10.06
CA SER A 378 -20.23 -14.05 10.07
C SER A 378 -21.19 -13.21 9.23
#